data_560bc832f107331aeef361032611b0c8
#
_entry.id   560bc832f107331aeef361032611b0c8
#
_cell.length_a   1.000
_cell.length_b   1.000
_cell.length_c   1.000
_cell.angle_alpha   90.00
_cell.angle_beta   90.00
_cell.angle_gamma   90.00
#
_symmetry.space_group_name_H-M   'P 1'
#
loop_
_entity.id
_entity.type
_entity.pdbx_description
1 polymer ?
#
loop_
_entity_poly.entity_id
_entity_poly.type
_entity_poly.pdbx_seq_one_letter_code
_entity_poly.pdbx_strand_id
1 'polypeptide(L)'
;MVKLYVGTLETLTRVRILGGDELAPGGEGFAQLELEEPAHFTFQDRFILRHSELQETIGGGTFIEGGIPVRGHNLRLVGPERLRHLFPFEKPEAHLDLAQLKAKLEADPAQYSLLRAEDRTHWTLAQFREAGLGAHPQLLELGEFIMAPRQFAKVRSYLLEAVKEFHAANPLSPGPSKETLRAATGLPARLFDQVLRKIPELSEVQGFISSQGHELTLSPQEEQKLQELRELIGETPYEPPSLSELLERGYSKELIYAGARLNRLTPLANDHWTTPEIAGEVAALLFTEAEFQNGFPLAAFRDRLGTSRKYALAFLEYFDAQGITIRKGDVRLLGRRPQTS
;
A
#
# COMPACT_ATOMS: atom_id res chain seq x y z
N MET A 1 2.01 1.23 47.04
CA MET A 1 3.07 0.43 46.37
C MET A 1 3.17 -0.90 47.06
N VAL A 2 3.26 -1.96 46.31
CA VAL A 2 3.43 -3.33 46.80
C VAL A 2 4.59 -3.99 46.06
N LYS A 3 5.18 -5.02 46.64
CA LYS A 3 6.22 -5.82 45.98
C LYS A 3 5.55 -6.90 45.10
N LEU A 4 5.99 -6.97 43.87
CA LEU A 4 5.61 -8.00 42.89
C LEU A 4 6.75 -9.01 42.74
N TYR A 5 6.41 -10.28 42.84
CA TYR A 5 7.34 -11.39 42.64
C TYR A 5 6.85 -12.25 41.44
N VAL A 6 7.74 -12.45 40.48
CA VAL A 6 7.47 -13.32 39.30
C VAL A 6 8.72 -14.13 39.04
N GLY A 7 8.71 -15.42 39.28
CA GLY A 7 9.91 -16.25 39.21
C GLY A 7 11.03 -15.69 40.12
N THR A 8 12.12 -15.25 39.51
CA THR A 8 13.28 -14.63 40.25
C THR A 8 13.22 -13.12 40.26
N LEU A 9 12.24 -12.50 39.62
CA LEU A 9 12.08 -11.04 39.59
C LEU A 9 11.38 -10.55 40.83
N GLU A 10 11.94 -9.50 41.45
CA GLU A 10 11.29 -8.68 42.47
C GLU A 10 11.28 -7.22 42.01
N THR A 11 10.12 -6.59 41.98
CA THR A 11 9.97 -5.16 41.64
C THR A 11 8.82 -4.54 42.41
N LEU A 12 8.83 -3.22 42.52
CA LEU A 12 7.70 -2.48 43.08
C LEU A 12 6.65 -2.24 42.00
N THR A 13 5.39 -2.35 42.42
CA THR A 13 4.26 -2.13 41.52
C THR A 13 3.14 -1.35 42.23
N ARG A 14 2.41 -0.59 41.43
CA ARG A 14 1.13 -0.02 41.80
C ARG A 14 0.02 -0.91 41.25
N VAL A 15 -0.86 -1.37 42.13
CA VAL A 15 -2.02 -2.17 41.72
C VAL A 15 -3.23 -1.26 41.58
N ARG A 16 -3.90 -1.35 40.44
CA ARG A 16 -5.17 -0.68 40.20
C ARG A 16 -6.22 -1.74 39.86
N ILE A 17 -7.22 -1.86 40.74
CA ILE A 17 -8.33 -2.78 40.52
C ILE A 17 -9.20 -2.26 39.37
N LEU A 18 -9.65 -3.18 38.50
CA LEU A 18 -10.51 -2.88 37.37
C LEU A 18 -11.94 -3.33 37.68
N GLY A 19 -12.87 -2.40 37.54
CA GLY A 19 -14.29 -2.68 37.86
C GLY A 19 -14.71 -2.49 39.32
N GLY A 20 -13.83 -1.93 40.15
CA GLY A 20 -14.10 -1.61 41.55
C GLY A 20 -12.94 -0.89 42.20
N ASP A 21 -13.13 -0.40 43.43
CA ASP A 21 -12.09 0.31 44.19
C ASP A 21 -11.25 -0.63 45.04
N GLU A 22 -11.80 -1.77 45.45
CA GLU A 22 -11.13 -2.75 46.30
C GLU A 22 -11.58 -4.20 45.99
N LEU A 23 -10.75 -5.17 46.34
CA LEU A 23 -11.10 -6.59 46.38
C LEU A 23 -11.22 -7.04 47.86
N ALA A 24 -12.35 -7.67 48.19
CA ALA A 24 -12.52 -8.26 49.50
C ALA A 24 -11.51 -9.40 49.75
N PRO A 25 -11.14 -9.71 50.99
CA PRO A 25 -10.31 -10.86 51.32
C PRO A 25 -10.88 -12.16 50.70
N GLY A 26 -10.05 -12.88 49.95
CA GLY A 26 -10.47 -14.08 49.21
C GLY A 26 -11.27 -13.79 47.90
N GLY A 27 -11.49 -12.52 47.57
CA GLY A 27 -12.13 -12.15 46.33
C GLY A 27 -11.21 -12.24 45.11
N GLU A 28 -11.80 -12.40 43.95
CA GLU A 28 -11.12 -12.45 42.66
C GLU A 28 -11.55 -11.27 41.78
N GLY A 29 -10.63 -10.78 40.95
CA GLY A 29 -10.90 -9.66 40.05
C GLY A 29 -9.75 -9.38 39.12
N PHE A 30 -9.94 -8.40 38.23
CA PHE A 30 -8.92 -7.93 37.33
C PHE A 30 -8.19 -6.71 37.89
N ALA A 31 -6.88 -6.66 37.66
CA ALA A 31 -6.07 -5.53 38.10
C ALA A 31 -5.04 -5.16 37.04
N GLN A 32 -4.74 -3.89 36.94
CA GLN A 32 -3.61 -3.37 36.19
C GLN A 32 -2.43 -3.20 37.17
N LEU A 33 -1.27 -3.75 36.76
CA LEU A 33 -0.03 -3.61 37.52
C LEU A 33 0.87 -2.62 36.80
N GLU A 34 1.19 -1.50 37.46
CA GLU A 34 2.11 -0.48 36.95
C GLU A 34 3.47 -0.70 37.64
N LEU A 35 4.43 -1.18 36.89
CA LEU A 35 5.75 -1.56 37.40
C LEU A 35 6.67 -0.35 37.48
N GLU A 36 7.52 -0.29 38.52
CA GLU A 36 8.55 0.73 38.63
C GLU A 36 9.68 0.52 37.62
N GLU A 37 10.03 -0.73 37.36
CA GLU A 37 11.02 -1.11 36.36
C GLU A 37 10.39 -1.97 35.24
N PRO A 38 10.80 -1.77 33.98
CA PRO A 38 10.31 -2.59 32.88
C PRO A 38 10.65 -4.07 33.08
N ALA A 39 9.67 -4.94 32.94
CA ALA A 39 9.86 -6.38 32.99
C ALA A 39 9.04 -7.09 31.91
N HIS A 40 9.50 -8.26 31.49
CA HIS A 40 8.82 -9.09 30.52
C HIS A 40 8.07 -10.21 31.21
N PHE A 41 6.79 -10.33 30.89
CA PHE A 41 5.93 -11.41 31.36
C PHE A 41 5.24 -12.04 30.18
N THR A 42 4.97 -13.33 30.30
CA THR A 42 4.21 -14.08 29.33
C THR A 42 2.78 -14.34 29.82
N PHE A 43 1.90 -14.70 28.91
CA PHE A 43 0.55 -15.11 29.25
C PHE A 43 0.58 -16.30 30.23
N GLN A 44 -0.22 -16.22 31.29
CA GLN A 44 -0.32 -17.18 32.40
C GLN A 44 0.89 -17.26 33.33
N ASP A 45 1.89 -16.43 33.23
CA ASP A 45 2.90 -16.32 34.27
C ASP A 45 2.23 -15.99 35.62
N ARG A 46 2.65 -16.68 36.68
CA ARG A 46 2.10 -16.50 38.00
C ARG A 46 2.90 -15.44 38.77
N PHE A 47 2.21 -14.61 39.52
CA PHE A 47 2.83 -13.62 40.39
C PHE A 47 2.29 -13.68 41.82
N ILE A 48 3.07 -13.14 42.73
CA ILE A 48 2.70 -12.93 44.13
C ILE A 48 2.88 -11.45 44.45
N LEU A 49 1.91 -10.89 45.18
CA LEU A 49 1.97 -9.53 45.70
C LEU A 49 2.22 -9.60 47.23
N ARG A 50 3.19 -8.80 47.69
CA ARG A 50 3.50 -8.66 49.11
C ARG A 50 3.44 -7.19 49.55
N HIS A 51 3.06 -6.98 50.79
CA HIS A 51 3.16 -5.66 51.40
C HIS A 51 4.62 -5.21 51.43
N SER A 52 4.90 -3.96 50.99
CA SER A 52 6.28 -3.48 50.84
C SER A 52 7.07 -3.45 52.17
N GLU A 53 6.42 -3.20 53.26
CA GLU A 53 7.08 -3.06 54.62
C GLU A 53 6.88 -4.33 55.47
N LEU A 54 5.66 -4.84 55.56
CA LEU A 54 5.33 -5.98 56.43
C LEU A 54 5.76 -7.33 55.87
N GLN A 55 6.13 -7.38 54.60
CA GLN A 55 6.48 -8.60 53.85
C GLN A 55 5.43 -9.72 53.89
N GLU A 56 4.19 -9.37 54.25
CA GLU A 56 3.06 -10.29 54.21
C GLU A 56 2.53 -10.43 52.79
N THR A 57 2.16 -11.66 52.40
CA THR A 57 1.49 -11.93 51.14
C THR A 57 0.08 -11.37 51.18
N ILE A 58 -0.23 -10.44 50.28
CA ILE A 58 -1.54 -9.81 50.16
C ILE A 58 -2.39 -10.36 49.04
N GLY A 59 -1.77 -11.06 48.11
CA GLY A 59 -2.47 -11.63 46.97
C GLY A 59 -1.52 -12.22 45.93
N GLY A 60 -2.09 -12.64 44.84
CA GLY A 60 -1.36 -13.14 43.66
C GLY A 60 -2.30 -13.34 42.50
N GLY A 61 -1.77 -13.77 41.40
CA GLY A 61 -2.58 -14.00 40.20
C GLY A 61 -1.76 -14.51 39.02
N THR A 62 -2.36 -14.41 37.86
CA THR A 62 -1.72 -14.71 36.59
C THR A 62 -1.80 -13.54 35.66
N PHE A 63 -0.76 -13.34 34.83
CA PHE A 63 -0.78 -12.32 33.79
C PHE A 63 -1.66 -12.75 32.63
N ILE A 64 -2.58 -11.89 32.24
CA ILE A 64 -3.41 -12.05 31.03
C ILE A 64 -2.75 -11.32 29.85
N GLU A 65 -2.10 -10.19 30.13
CA GLU A 65 -1.36 -9.41 29.16
C GLU A 65 -0.03 -8.96 29.73
N GLY A 66 1.06 -9.23 29.00
CA GLY A 66 2.36 -8.60 29.26
C GLY A 66 2.41 -7.23 28.59
N GLY A 67 2.74 -6.19 29.36
CA GLY A 67 2.86 -4.84 28.81
C GLY A 67 4.04 -4.71 27.87
N ILE A 68 3.89 -3.95 26.79
CA ILE A 68 5.03 -3.43 26.04
C ILE A 68 5.80 -2.49 26.98
N PRO A 69 7.15 -2.61 27.10
CA PRO A 69 7.91 -1.69 27.91
C PRO A 69 7.73 -0.26 27.38
N VAL A 70 7.02 0.58 28.12
CA VAL A 70 6.89 2.00 27.80
C VAL A 70 8.17 2.67 28.27
N ARG A 71 9.07 2.99 27.38
CA ARG A 71 10.21 3.85 27.68
C ARG A 71 9.70 5.27 27.94
N GLY A 72 9.91 5.72 29.16
CA GLY A 72 9.78 7.15 29.51
C GLY A 72 8.73 7.46 30.54
N HIS A 73 9.14 8.22 31.53
CA HIS A 73 8.34 8.87 32.59
C HIS A 73 7.21 9.68 31.95
N ASN A 74 6.02 9.50 32.44
CA ASN A 74 4.74 10.09 32.05
C ASN A 74 3.91 9.26 31.08
N LEU A 75 3.30 8.20 31.57
CA LEU A 75 1.98 7.79 31.10
C LEU A 75 0.95 8.88 31.51
N ARG A 76 1.04 10.04 30.88
CA ARG A 76 -0.16 10.81 30.60
C ARG A 76 -0.92 9.95 29.63
N LEU A 77 -2.07 9.44 30.03
CA LEU A 77 -3.10 8.95 29.13
C LEU A 77 -3.10 9.88 27.93
N VAL A 78 -2.53 9.43 26.82
CA VAL A 78 -2.55 10.19 25.58
C VAL A 78 -4.02 10.25 25.25
N GLY A 79 -4.63 11.43 25.43
CA GLY A 79 -6.04 11.59 25.21
C GLY A 79 -6.42 11.08 23.83
N PRO A 80 -7.63 10.59 23.64
CA PRO A 80 -8.11 9.94 22.42
C PRO A 80 -7.89 10.76 21.14
N GLU A 81 -7.62 12.06 21.30
CA GLU A 81 -7.38 12.97 20.17
C GLU A 81 -6.03 12.78 19.47
N ARG A 82 -4.97 12.35 20.18
CA ARG A 82 -3.66 12.09 19.55
C ARG A 82 -3.57 10.75 18.85
N LEU A 83 -4.44 9.80 19.17
CA LEU A 83 -4.53 8.50 18.48
C LEU A 83 -5.39 8.55 17.20
N ARG A 84 -6.18 9.62 17.00
CA ARG A 84 -7.00 9.82 15.80
C ARG A 84 -6.22 9.84 14.48
N HIS A 85 -4.94 10.21 14.52
CA HIS A 85 -4.10 10.26 13.30
C HIS A 85 -3.38 8.94 13.00
N LEU A 86 -3.35 8.00 13.94
CA LEU A 86 -2.66 6.72 13.78
C LEU A 86 -3.61 5.57 13.39
N PHE A 87 -4.92 5.74 13.60
CA PHE A 87 -5.93 4.71 13.31
C PHE A 87 -7.21 5.35 12.77
N PRO A 88 -7.41 5.43 11.44
CA PRO A 88 -8.68 5.90 10.86
C PRO A 88 -9.85 4.96 11.15
N PHE A 89 -9.60 3.79 11.71
CA PHE A 89 -10.56 2.74 11.96
C PHE A 89 -10.71 2.49 13.46
N GLU A 90 -11.78 3.03 14.03
CA GLU A 90 -12.25 2.87 15.40
C GLU A 90 -11.47 3.65 16.47
N LYS A 91 -12.22 4.49 17.19
CA LYS A 91 -11.80 5.03 18.49
C LYS A 91 -11.42 3.84 19.37
N PRO A 92 -10.23 3.79 19.96
CA PRO A 92 -10.04 2.94 21.11
C PRO A 92 -10.94 3.53 22.21
N GLU A 93 -12.13 3.01 22.34
CA GLU A 93 -12.91 3.23 23.55
C GLU A 93 -12.09 2.59 24.66
N ALA A 94 -11.57 3.43 25.55
CA ALA A 94 -10.77 3.03 26.70
C ALA A 94 -11.63 2.36 27.80
N HIS A 95 -12.66 1.64 27.39
CA HIS A 95 -13.39 0.74 28.25
C HIS A 95 -12.77 -0.65 28.08
N LEU A 96 -11.96 -0.99 29.08
CA LEU A 96 -11.49 -2.36 29.26
C LEU A 96 -12.74 -3.25 29.33
N ASP A 97 -12.99 -4.01 28.28
CA ASP A 97 -14.10 -4.97 28.28
C ASP A 97 -13.70 -6.16 29.15
N LEU A 98 -14.24 -6.18 30.37
CA LEU A 98 -13.98 -7.27 31.32
C LEU A 98 -14.42 -8.65 30.76
N ALA A 99 -15.41 -8.69 29.87
CA ALA A 99 -15.83 -9.91 29.21
C ALA A 99 -14.76 -10.39 28.22
N GLN A 100 -14.12 -9.48 27.48
CA GLN A 100 -12.98 -9.83 26.62
C GLN A 100 -11.77 -10.30 27.42
N LEU A 101 -11.48 -9.66 28.55
CA LEU A 101 -10.39 -10.11 29.45
C LEU A 101 -10.67 -11.50 29.98
N LYS A 102 -11.90 -11.78 30.38
CA LYS A 102 -12.29 -13.09 30.85
C LYS A 102 -12.19 -14.16 29.76
N ALA A 103 -12.65 -13.84 28.54
CA ALA A 103 -12.52 -14.75 27.38
C ALA A 103 -11.05 -15.02 27.04
N LYS A 104 -10.18 -14.02 27.16
CA LYS A 104 -8.72 -14.18 26.98
C LYS A 104 -8.11 -15.07 28.07
N LEU A 105 -8.57 -14.95 29.30
CA LEU A 105 -8.10 -15.77 30.42
C LEU A 105 -8.48 -17.25 30.26
N GLU A 106 -9.67 -17.52 29.77
CA GLU A 106 -10.22 -18.87 29.55
C GLU A 106 -9.71 -19.53 28.26
N ALA A 107 -9.10 -18.76 27.35
CA ALA A 107 -8.56 -19.25 26.08
C ALA A 107 -7.31 -20.12 26.29
N ASP A 108 -7.16 -21.17 25.47
CA ASP A 108 -5.89 -21.85 25.39
C ASP A 108 -4.80 -20.94 24.78
N PRO A 109 -3.50 -21.28 24.91
CA PRO A 109 -2.41 -20.43 24.41
C PRO A 109 -2.50 -20.13 22.90
N ALA A 110 -2.99 -21.07 22.08
CA ALA A 110 -3.15 -20.86 20.65
C ALA A 110 -4.31 -19.90 20.37
N GLN A 111 -5.47 -20.14 21.00
CA GLN A 111 -6.63 -19.26 20.92
C GLN A 111 -6.32 -17.85 21.46
N TYR A 112 -5.54 -17.76 22.54
CA TYR A 112 -5.08 -16.48 23.06
C TYR A 112 -4.23 -15.73 22.03
N SER A 113 -3.31 -16.43 21.34
CA SER A 113 -2.49 -15.81 20.28
C SER A 113 -3.35 -15.24 19.16
N LEU A 114 -4.41 -15.93 18.75
CA LEU A 114 -5.36 -15.46 17.75
C LEU A 114 -6.10 -14.18 18.23
N LEU A 115 -6.62 -14.19 19.45
CA LEU A 115 -7.30 -13.05 20.06
C LEU A 115 -6.37 -11.84 20.17
N ARG A 116 -5.12 -12.06 20.62
CA ARG A 116 -4.12 -10.98 20.71
C ARG A 116 -3.72 -10.41 19.36
N ALA A 117 -3.71 -11.23 18.32
CA ALA A 117 -3.43 -10.76 16.97
C ALA A 117 -4.50 -9.76 16.46
N GLU A 118 -5.72 -9.81 17.00
CA GLU A 118 -6.81 -8.88 16.64
C GLU A 118 -6.66 -7.49 17.28
N ASP A 119 -5.85 -7.35 18.33
CA ASP A 119 -5.69 -6.08 19.05
C ASP A 119 -4.95 -5.01 18.22
N ARG A 120 -4.29 -5.41 17.13
CA ARG A 120 -3.57 -4.53 16.21
C ARG A 120 -3.87 -4.93 14.77
N THR A 121 -3.71 -3.98 13.86
CA THR A 121 -3.86 -4.26 12.42
C THR A 121 -2.87 -5.33 11.97
N HIS A 122 -1.65 -5.31 12.51
CA HIS A 122 -0.61 -6.30 12.26
C HIS A 122 0.41 -6.33 13.40
N TRP A 123 1.19 -7.40 13.44
CA TRP A 123 2.36 -7.58 14.30
C TRP A 123 3.57 -7.89 13.42
N THR A 124 4.77 -7.53 13.86
CA THR A 124 5.96 -8.20 13.33
C THR A 124 6.13 -9.55 14.01
N LEU A 125 6.74 -10.51 13.32
CA LEU A 125 7.06 -11.82 13.92
C LEU A 125 7.89 -11.70 15.20
N ALA A 126 8.82 -10.73 15.23
CA ALA A 126 9.63 -10.45 16.41
C ALA A 126 8.75 -10.00 17.60
N GLN A 127 7.93 -8.97 17.39
CA GLN A 127 7.02 -8.47 18.43
C GLN A 127 6.04 -9.53 18.91
N PHE A 128 5.57 -10.38 17.99
CA PHE A 128 4.62 -11.44 18.30
C PHE A 128 5.24 -12.50 19.23
N ARG A 129 6.49 -12.89 18.94
CA ARG A 129 7.26 -13.84 19.75
C ARG A 129 7.68 -13.23 21.10
N GLU A 130 8.14 -11.98 21.12
CA GLU A 130 8.48 -11.26 22.33
C GLU A 130 7.29 -11.13 23.29
N ALA A 131 6.07 -11.04 22.76
CA ALA A 131 4.84 -11.06 23.55
C ALA A 131 4.44 -12.47 24.05
N GLY A 132 5.27 -13.50 23.81
CA GLY A 132 4.99 -14.88 24.20
C GLY A 132 3.89 -15.57 23.39
N LEU A 133 3.57 -15.00 22.20
CA LEU A 133 2.49 -15.51 21.37
C LEU A 133 3.02 -16.55 20.38
N GLY A 134 2.25 -17.64 20.21
CA GLY A 134 2.58 -18.77 19.35
C GLY A 134 1.82 -18.77 18.03
N ALA A 135 2.21 -19.67 17.13
CA ALA A 135 1.52 -19.88 15.88
C ALA A 135 0.07 -20.37 16.09
N HIS A 136 -0.84 -19.90 15.25
CA HIS A 136 -2.20 -20.39 15.17
C HIS A 136 -2.57 -20.60 13.69
N PRO A 137 -3.27 -21.70 13.32
CA PRO A 137 -3.55 -22.04 11.92
C PRO A 137 -4.34 -20.97 11.14
N GLN A 138 -5.13 -20.16 11.84
CA GLN A 138 -5.90 -19.08 11.22
C GLN A 138 -5.13 -17.78 11.04
N LEU A 139 -3.98 -17.60 11.69
CA LEU A 139 -3.18 -16.40 11.52
C LEU A 139 -2.55 -16.38 10.13
N LEU A 140 -2.58 -15.21 9.50
CA LEU A 140 -1.92 -14.99 8.23
C LEU A 140 -0.48 -14.57 8.48
N GLU A 141 0.45 -15.41 8.04
CA GLU A 141 1.87 -15.05 7.96
C GLU A 141 2.13 -14.36 6.61
N LEU A 142 2.54 -13.10 6.69
CA LEU A 142 2.76 -12.22 5.54
C LEU A 142 4.22 -11.73 5.55
N GLY A 143 5.15 -12.60 5.19
CA GLY A 143 6.59 -12.35 5.30
C GLY A 143 7.03 -12.25 6.76
N GLU A 144 7.52 -11.08 7.16
CA GLU A 144 7.93 -10.78 8.54
C GLU A 144 6.76 -10.33 9.45
N PHE A 145 5.52 -10.39 8.96
CA PHE A 145 4.35 -9.91 9.66
C PHE A 145 3.33 -11.02 9.95
N ILE A 146 2.57 -10.80 11.01
CA ILE A 146 1.39 -11.61 11.39
C ILE A 146 0.17 -10.70 11.37
N MET A 147 -0.92 -11.19 10.78
CA MET A 147 -2.20 -10.50 10.74
C MET A 147 -3.33 -11.48 11.09
N ALA A 148 -4.26 -11.03 11.93
CA ALA A 148 -5.46 -11.80 12.24
C ALA A 148 -6.41 -11.81 11.02
N PRO A 149 -7.18 -12.90 10.80
CA PRO A 149 -8.13 -13.00 9.69
C PRO A 149 -9.11 -11.83 9.62
N ARG A 150 -9.63 -11.41 10.78
CA ARG A 150 -10.56 -10.29 10.89
C ARG A 150 -9.94 -8.97 10.44
N GLN A 151 -8.68 -8.71 10.81
CA GLN A 151 -7.97 -7.51 10.40
C GLN A 151 -7.67 -7.53 8.90
N PHE A 152 -7.26 -8.67 8.36
CA PHE A 152 -7.09 -8.85 6.92
C PHE A 152 -8.41 -8.60 6.16
N ALA A 153 -9.53 -9.16 6.65
CA ALA A 153 -10.83 -8.96 6.04
C ALA A 153 -11.24 -7.48 6.02
N LYS A 154 -10.99 -6.73 7.10
CA LYS A 154 -11.23 -5.27 7.16
C LYS A 154 -10.41 -4.53 6.11
N VAL A 155 -9.10 -4.79 6.05
CA VAL A 155 -8.21 -4.15 5.06
C VAL A 155 -8.63 -4.51 3.63
N ARG A 156 -8.94 -5.78 3.38
CA ARG A 156 -9.43 -6.24 2.07
C ARG A 156 -10.71 -5.51 1.65
N SER A 157 -11.72 -5.47 2.53
CA SER A 157 -12.99 -4.79 2.24
C SER A 157 -12.78 -3.32 1.95
N TYR A 158 -11.95 -2.64 2.74
CA TYR A 158 -11.60 -1.25 2.51
C TYR A 158 -10.95 -1.04 1.13
N LEU A 159 -9.95 -1.85 0.77
CA LEU A 159 -9.25 -1.72 -0.50
C LEU A 159 -10.18 -1.95 -1.70
N LEU A 160 -11.05 -2.96 -1.62
CA LEU A 160 -12.04 -3.24 -2.66
C LEU A 160 -13.02 -2.09 -2.85
N GLU A 161 -13.55 -1.53 -1.75
CA GLU A 161 -14.49 -0.41 -1.84
C GLU A 161 -13.81 0.87 -2.32
N ALA A 162 -12.62 1.19 -1.82
CA ALA A 162 -11.86 2.37 -2.26
C ALA A 162 -11.53 2.34 -3.76
N VAL A 163 -11.15 1.17 -4.29
CA VAL A 163 -10.90 1.01 -5.73
C VAL A 163 -12.18 1.14 -6.54
N LYS A 164 -13.28 0.54 -6.06
CA LYS A 164 -14.59 0.63 -6.72
C LYS A 164 -15.12 2.06 -6.76
N GLU A 165 -15.07 2.78 -5.64
CA GLU A 165 -15.47 4.20 -5.56
C GLU A 165 -14.61 5.06 -6.46
N PHE A 166 -13.29 4.79 -6.50
CA PHE A 166 -12.37 5.52 -7.37
C PHE A 166 -12.73 5.32 -8.86
N HIS A 167 -12.99 4.08 -9.29
CA HIS A 167 -13.40 3.80 -10.68
C HIS A 167 -14.71 4.46 -11.04
N ALA A 168 -15.68 4.50 -10.11
CA ALA A 168 -16.96 5.19 -10.33
C ALA A 168 -16.78 6.70 -10.51
N ALA A 169 -15.86 7.31 -9.76
CA ALA A 169 -15.56 8.74 -9.86
C ALA A 169 -14.61 9.08 -11.03
N ASN A 170 -13.78 8.13 -11.47
CA ASN A 170 -12.72 8.34 -12.46
C ASN A 170 -12.70 7.19 -13.50
N PRO A 171 -13.71 7.07 -14.36
CA PRO A 171 -13.87 5.93 -15.26
C PRO A 171 -12.72 5.80 -16.28
N LEU A 172 -12.02 6.88 -16.59
CA LEU A 172 -10.86 6.90 -17.49
C LEU A 172 -9.52 6.60 -16.80
N SER A 173 -9.52 6.40 -15.49
CA SER A 173 -8.31 6.10 -14.72
C SER A 173 -8.15 4.59 -14.53
N PRO A 174 -6.92 4.06 -14.55
CA PRO A 174 -6.67 2.63 -14.28
C PRO A 174 -6.96 2.25 -12.83
N GLY A 175 -7.11 3.23 -11.93
CA GLY A 175 -7.32 3.04 -10.51
C GLY A 175 -6.53 4.03 -9.66
N PRO A 176 -6.70 4.00 -8.35
CA PRO A 176 -5.91 4.83 -7.43
C PRO A 176 -4.44 4.37 -7.42
N SER A 177 -3.53 5.29 -7.11
CA SER A 177 -2.12 4.93 -6.97
C SER A 177 -1.92 3.98 -5.79
N LYS A 178 -1.01 3.03 -5.94
CA LYS A 178 -0.62 2.09 -4.88
C LYS A 178 -0.21 2.82 -3.61
N GLU A 179 0.53 3.92 -3.74
CA GLU A 179 0.99 4.72 -2.62
C GLU A 179 -0.17 5.42 -1.88
N THR A 180 -1.17 5.92 -2.61
CA THR A 180 -2.38 6.51 -2.01
C THR A 180 -3.13 5.49 -1.15
N LEU A 181 -3.35 4.28 -1.67
CA LEU A 181 -4.01 3.21 -0.92
C LEU A 181 -3.16 2.74 0.27
N ARG A 182 -1.85 2.61 0.09
CA ARG A 182 -0.94 2.26 1.17
C ARG A 182 -1.00 3.28 2.31
N ALA A 183 -0.90 4.57 1.98
CA ALA A 183 -0.97 5.66 2.96
C ALA A 183 -2.30 5.66 3.72
N ALA A 184 -3.41 5.41 3.03
CA ALA A 184 -4.73 5.34 3.64
C ALA A 184 -4.90 4.16 4.61
N THR A 185 -4.26 3.01 4.34
CA THR A 185 -4.30 1.86 5.25
C THR A 185 -3.32 1.96 6.41
N GLY A 186 -2.32 2.84 6.33
CA GLY A 186 -1.25 2.95 7.32
C GLY A 186 -0.32 1.74 7.39
N LEU A 187 -0.40 0.81 6.44
CA LEU A 187 0.44 -0.39 6.42
C LEU A 187 1.88 -0.10 5.97
N PRO A 188 2.88 -0.79 6.57
CA PRO A 188 4.23 -0.79 6.03
C PRO A 188 4.26 -1.29 4.57
N ALA A 189 5.14 -0.73 3.73
CA ALA A 189 5.17 -1.04 2.30
C ALA A 189 5.27 -2.55 2.00
N ARG A 190 6.17 -3.25 2.70
CA ARG A 190 6.34 -4.71 2.54
C ARG A 190 5.08 -5.50 2.91
N LEU A 191 4.38 -5.08 3.98
CA LEU A 191 3.14 -5.73 4.38
C LEU A 191 2.03 -5.45 3.39
N PHE A 192 1.90 -4.21 2.91
CA PHE A 192 0.91 -3.83 1.90
C PHE A 192 1.05 -4.67 0.63
N ASP A 193 2.27 -4.89 0.15
CA ASP A 193 2.54 -5.77 -1.00
C ASP A 193 2.09 -7.22 -0.75
N GLN A 194 2.32 -7.74 0.45
CA GLN A 194 1.89 -9.09 0.81
C GLN A 194 0.36 -9.20 0.90
N VAL A 195 -0.29 -8.16 1.44
CA VAL A 195 -1.75 -8.09 1.52
C VAL A 195 -2.36 -8.06 0.12
N LEU A 196 -1.86 -7.21 -0.79
CA LEU A 196 -2.34 -7.13 -2.17
C LEU A 196 -2.26 -8.48 -2.89
N ARG A 197 -1.16 -9.22 -2.73
CA ARG A 197 -1.01 -10.57 -3.34
C ARG A 197 -2.04 -11.59 -2.85
N LYS A 198 -2.66 -11.35 -1.70
CA LYS A 198 -3.72 -12.19 -1.14
C LYS A 198 -5.14 -11.75 -1.54
N ILE A 199 -5.26 -10.70 -2.33
CA ILE A 199 -6.54 -10.16 -2.81
C ILE A 199 -6.58 -10.33 -4.34
N PRO A 200 -7.05 -11.50 -4.83
CA PRO A 200 -7.03 -11.81 -6.25
C PRO A 200 -7.96 -10.89 -7.07
N GLU A 201 -8.89 -10.21 -6.42
CA GLU A 201 -9.81 -9.27 -7.08
C GLU A 201 -9.15 -7.93 -7.46
N LEU A 202 -7.93 -7.69 -6.98
CA LEU A 202 -7.14 -6.51 -7.30
C LEU A 202 -5.90 -6.89 -8.11
N SER A 203 -5.53 -6.03 -9.04
CA SER A 203 -4.31 -6.15 -9.83
C SER A 203 -3.51 -4.85 -9.78
N GLU A 204 -2.18 -4.96 -9.80
CA GLU A 204 -1.27 -3.82 -9.90
C GLU A 204 -0.75 -3.71 -11.34
N VAL A 205 -0.98 -2.55 -11.95
CA VAL A 205 -0.47 -2.23 -13.29
C VAL A 205 0.19 -0.84 -13.24
N GLN A 206 1.49 -0.79 -13.50
CA GLN A 206 2.26 0.47 -13.54
C GLN A 206 2.09 1.36 -12.29
N GLY A 207 1.98 0.75 -11.10
CA GLY A 207 1.84 1.48 -9.83
C GLY A 207 0.43 1.95 -9.51
N PHE A 208 -0.56 1.53 -10.29
CA PHE A 208 -1.99 1.72 -10.01
C PHE A 208 -2.63 0.40 -9.60
N ILE A 209 -3.63 0.48 -8.73
CA ILE A 209 -4.40 -0.69 -8.27
C ILE A 209 -5.76 -0.64 -8.93
N SER A 210 -6.08 -1.71 -9.65
CA SER A 210 -7.33 -1.86 -10.41
C SER A 210 -8.14 -3.05 -9.93
N SER A 211 -9.44 -3.00 -10.07
CA SER A 211 -10.27 -4.21 -9.94
C SER A 211 -9.94 -5.17 -11.08
N GLN A 212 -9.86 -6.47 -10.77
CA GLN A 212 -9.65 -7.48 -11.80
C GLN A 212 -10.78 -7.44 -12.82
N GLY A 213 -10.42 -7.37 -14.11
CA GLY A 213 -11.39 -7.25 -15.19
C GLY A 213 -11.97 -5.86 -15.40
N HIS A 214 -11.43 -4.83 -14.72
CA HIS A 214 -11.79 -3.45 -15.03
C HIS A 214 -11.24 -3.07 -16.38
N GLU A 215 -12.13 -2.87 -17.34
CA GLU A 215 -11.82 -2.35 -18.66
C GLU A 215 -12.12 -0.86 -18.70
N LEU A 216 -11.19 -0.09 -19.27
CA LEU A 216 -11.42 1.32 -19.55
C LEU A 216 -12.55 1.45 -20.56
N THR A 217 -13.66 2.02 -20.15
CA THR A 217 -14.81 2.24 -21.02
C THR A 217 -14.98 3.74 -21.25
N LEU A 218 -14.90 4.16 -22.50
CA LEU A 218 -15.19 5.53 -22.89
C LEU A 218 -16.71 5.72 -23.02
N SER A 219 -17.21 6.84 -22.56
CA SER A 219 -18.57 7.28 -22.89
C SER A 219 -18.65 7.64 -24.39
N PRO A 220 -19.84 7.67 -25.01
CA PRO A 220 -19.96 8.07 -26.41
C PRO A 220 -19.37 9.45 -26.72
N GLN A 221 -19.44 10.39 -25.79
CA GLN A 221 -18.83 11.71 -25.94
C GLN A 221 -17.31 11.68 -25.88
N GLU A 222 -16.73 10.85 -25.02
CA GLU A 222 -15.28 10.65 -24.92
C GLU A 222 -14.72 9.88 -26.12
N GLU A 223 -15.46 8.90 -26.63
CA GLU A 223 -15.10 8.19 -27.85
C GLU A 223 -15.06 9.15 -29.05
N GLN A 224 -16.08 10.02 -29.17
CA GLN A 224 -16.11 11.05 -30.21
C GLN A 224 -14.92 12.01 -30.10
N LYS A 225 -14.64 12.54 -28.90
CA LYS A 225 -13.50 13.43 -28.67
C LYS A 225 -12.16 12.77 -28.96
N LEU A 226 -12.01 11.49 -28.60
CA LEU A 226 -10.80 10.74 -28.90
C LEU A 226 -10.63 10.54 -30.41
N GLN A 227 -11.72 10.31 -31.13
CA GLN A 227 -11.70 10.21 -32.58
C GLN A 227 -11.33 11.57 -33.24
N GLU A 228 -11.92 12.69 -32.79
CA GLU A 228 -11.55 14.05 -33.23
C GLU A 228 -10.06 14.34 -32.97
N LEU A 229 -9.53 13.90 -31.84
CA LEU A 229 -8.12 14.04 -31.52
C LEU A 229 -7.22 13.25 -32.47
N ARG A 230 -7.62 12.03 -32.83
CA ARG A 230 -6.87 11.19 -33.78
C ARG A 230 -6.88 11.81 -35.19
N GLU A 231 -8.00 12.36 -35.60
CA GLU A 231 -8.14 13.09 -36.88
C GLU A 231 -7.26 14.33 -36.90
N LEU A 232 -7.26 15.12 -35.84
CA LEU A 232 -6.39 16.27 -35.66
C LEU A 232 -4.90 15.92 -35.81
N ILE A 233 -4.46 14.84 -35.17
CA ILE A 233 -3.09 14.33 -35.30
C ILE A 233 -2.82 13.85 -36.74
N GLY A 234 -3.82 13.27 -37.40
CA GLY A 234 -3.74 12.83 -38.79
C GLY A 234 -3.58 13.95 -39.80
N GLU A 235 -4.05 15.17 -39.49
CA GLU A 235 -3.87 16.33 -40.39
C GLU A 235 -2.40 16.72 -40.57
N THR A 236 -1.59 16.54 -39.52
CA THR A 236 -0.16 16.85 -39.51
C THR A 236 0.66 15.67 -38.96
N PRO A 237 0.74 14.53 -39.66
CA PRO A 237 1.23 13.26 -39.13
C PRO A 237 2.71 13.31 -38.65
N TYR A 238 3.51 14.21 -39.24
CA TYR A 238 4.93 14.37 -38.91
C TYR A 238 5.23 15.58 -38.00
N GLU A 239 4.19 16.25 -37.53
CA GLU A 239 4.26 17.35 -36.57
C GLU A 239 3.38 17.04 -35.34
N PRO A 240 3.70 15.99 -34.56
CA PRO A 240 2.86 15.53 -33.48
C PRO A 240 2.72 16.61 -32.40
N PRO A 241 1.48 16.92 -31.96
CA PRO A 241 1.25 17.93 -30.93
C PRO A 241 1.84 17.50 -29.58
N SER A 242 2.24 18.48 -28.77
CA SER A 242 2.63 18.26 -27.39
C SER A 242 1.41 18.14 -26.48
N LEU A 243 1.60 17.55 -25.27
CA LEU A 243 0.55 17.46 -24.27
C LEU A 243 -0.04 18.85 -23.92
N SER A 244 0.81 19.88 -23.81
CA SER A 244 0.36 21.24 -23.53
C SER A 244 -0.54 21.80 -24.63
N GLU A 245 -0.17 21.62 -25.89
CA GLU A 245 -0.98 22.05 -27.05
C GLU A 245 -2.33 21.33 -27.10
N LEU A 246 -2.37 20.05 -26.71
CA LEU A 246 -3.63 19.29 -26.62
C LEU A 246 -4.53 19.77 -25.48
N LEU A 247 -3.95 20.07 -24.31
CA LEU A 247 -4.69 20.64 -23.18
C LEU A 247 -5.26 22.03 -23.49
N GLU A 248 -4.49 22.89 -24.17
CA GLU A 248 -4.95 24.20 -24.63
C GLU A 248 -6.11 24.12 -25.63
N ARG A 249 -6.18 23.05 -26.42
CA ARG A 249 -7.29 22.75 -27.34
C ARG A 249 -8.51 22.13 -26.67
N GLY A 250 -8.45 21.93 -25.32
CA GLY A 250 -9.58 21.44 -24.51
C GLY A 250 -9.70 19.94 -24.37
N TYR A 251 -8.68 19.16 -24.80
CA TYR A 251 -8.63 17.74 -24.49
C TYR A 251 -8.16 17.53 -23.05
N SER A 252 -8.83 16.67 -22.29
CA SER A 252 -8.42 16.37 -20.91
C SER A 252 -7.22 15.43 -20.90
N LYS A 253 -6.39 15.58 -19.86
CA LYS A 253 -5.23 14.71 -19.65
C LYS A 253 -5.65 13.25 -19.51
N GLU A 254 -6.76 13.01 -18.80
CA GLU A 254 -7.34 11.69 -18.56
C GLU A 254 -7.71 11.00 -19.87
N LEU A 255 -8.35 11.72 -20.81
CA LEU A 255 -8.73 11.19 -22.14
C LEU A 255 -7.49 10.83 -22.97
N ILE A 256 -6.48 11.69 -22.99
CA ILE A 256 -5.23 11.45 -23.76
C ILE A 256 -4.53 10.18 -23.24
N TYR A 257 -4.38 10.04 -21.92
CA TYR A 257 -3.76 8.85 -21.33
C TYR A 257 -4.64 7.60 -21.45
N ALA A 258 -5.97 7.73 -21.39
CA ALA A 258 -6.89 6.64 -21.68
C ALA A 258 -6.75 6.17 -23.13
N GLY A 259 -6.63 7.10 -24.08
CA GLY A 259 -6.35 6.80 -25.49
C GLY A 259 -5.06 5.99 -25.67
N ALA A 260 -4.00 6.30 -24.94
CA ALA A 260 -2.77 5.51 -24.98
C ALA A 260 -2.96 4.09 -24.40
N ARG A 261 -3.67 3.94 -23.30
CA ARG A 261 -3.96 2.62 -22.69
C ARG A 261 -4.83 1.75 -23.59
N LEU A 262 -5.74 2.37 -24.33
CA LEU A 262 -6.60 1.70 -25.31
C LEU A 262 -5.89 1.46 -26.66
N ASN A 263 -4.58 1.74 -26.74
CA ASN A 263 -3.79 1.65 -27.97
C ASN A 263 -4.38 2.48 -29.14
N ARG A 264 -5.03 3.60 -28.82
CA ARG A 264 -5.56 4.56 -29.80
C ARG A 264 -4.64 5.77 -30.02
N LEU A 265 -3.77 6.05 -29.04
CA LEU A 265 -2.72 7.08 -29.09
C LEU A 265 -1.39 6.48 -28.68
N THR A 266 -0.30 7.07 -29.15
CA THR A 266 1.07 6.67 -28.82
C THR A 266 1.82 7.87 -28.26
N PRO A 267 2.29 7.80 -27.00
CA PRO A 267 3.16 8.82 -26.46
C PRO A 267 4.55 8.73 -27.10
N LEU A 268 5.03 9.82 -27.63
CA LEU A 268 6.40 9.99 -28.08
C LEU A 268 7.27 10.65 -27.02
N ALA A 269 8.56 10.78 -27.26
CA ALA A 269 9.45 11.52 -26.40
C ALA A 269 9.07 13.02 -26.33
N ASN A 270 9.51 13.68 -25.24
CA ASN A 270 9.29 15.11 -25.00
C ASN A 270 7.80 15.50 -25.02
N ASP A 271 6.94 14.65 -24.41
CA ASP A 271 5.50 14.88 -24.25
C ASP A 271 4.71 15.11 -25.56
N HIS A 272 5.22 14.60 -26.70
CA HIS A 272 4.49 14.63 -27.95
C HIS A 272 3.61 13.38 -28.10
N TRP A 273 2.55 13.51 -28.88
CA TRP A 273 1.53 12.48 -29.04
C TRP A 273 1.22 12.21 -30.52
N THR A 274 1.15 10.93 -30.87
CA THR A 274 0.78 10.49 -32.23
C THR A 274 -0.21 9.32 -32.13
N THR A 275 -0.58 8.74 -33.28
CA THR A 275 -1.36 7.51 -33.31
C THR A 275 -0.46 6.30 -33.57
N PRO A 276 -0.87 5.08 -33.17
CA PRO A 276 -0.11 3.85 -33.49
C PRO A 276 0.13 3.66 -34.98
N GLU A 277 -0.85 4.03 -35.80
CA GLU A 277 -0.78 3.92 -37.26
C GLU A 277 0.33 4.80 -37.82
N ILE A 278 0.35 6.09 -37.44
CA ILE A 278 1.39 7.03 -37.89
C ILE A 278 2.78 6.59 -37.38
N ALA A 279 2.88 6.20 -36.12
CA ALA A 279 4.13 5.69 -35.55
C ALA A 279 4.63 4.44 -36.33
N GLY A 280 3.71 3.53 -36.70
CA GLY A 280 3.99 2.36 -37.51
C GLY A 280 4.43 2.70 -38.93
N GLU A 281 3.77 3.65 -39.58
CA GLU A 281 4.14 4.13 -40.93
C GLU A 281 5.53 4.76 -40.93
N VAL A 282 5.81 5.64 -39.98
CA VAL A 282 7.13 6.28 -39.81
C VAL A 282 8.22 5.23 -39.50
N ALA A 283 7.92 4.24 -38.66
CA ALA A 283 8.85 3.14 -38.43
C ALA A 283 9.10 2.29 -39.68
N ALA A 284 8.04 1.96 -40.45
CA ALA A 284 8.17 1.19 -41.67
C ALA A 284 9.05 1.90 -42.73
N LEU A 285 8.94 3.21 -42.83
CA LEU A 285 9.76 4.04 -43.71
C LEU A 285 11.26 3.85 -43.43
N LEU A 286 11.69 3.72 -42.19
CA LEU A 286 13.09 3.45 -41.80
C LEU A 286 13.62 2.13 -42.41
N PHE A 287 12.79 1.12 -42.55
CA PHE A 287 13.18 -0.19 -43.05
C PHE A 287 13.02 -0.35 -44.57
N THR A 288 12.29 0.52 -45.23
CA THR A 288 12.08 0.48 -46.68
C THR A 288 13.01 1.40 -47.46
N GLU A 289 13.44 2.52 -46.86
CA GLU A 289 14.34 3.48 -47.53
C GLU A 289 15.79 3.01 -47.49
N ALA A 290 16.42 2.94 -48.65
CA ALA A 290 17.80 2.49 -48.78
C ALA A 290 18.81 3.39 -48.02
N GLU A 291 18.50 4.65 -47.91
CA GLU A 291 19.38 5.62 -47.22
C GLU A 291 19.55 5.36 -45.71
N PHE A 292 18.61 4.63 -45.10
CA PHE A 292 18.65 4.35 -43.67
C PHE A 292 19.33 3.02 -43.29
N GLN A 293 19.60 2.14 -44.29
CA GLN A 293 20.07 0.76 -44.08
C GLN A 293 21.46 0.69 -43.42
N ASN A 294 22.34 1.64 -43.72
CA ASN A 294 23.73 1.67 -43.24
C ASN A 294 23.98 2.65 -42.06
N GLY A 295 22.89 3.11 -41.44
CA GLY A 295 22.91 4.14 -40.41
C GLY A 295 22.69 5.52 -40.97
N PHE A 296 22.03 6.38 -40.18
CA PHE A 296 21.60 7.69 -40.61
C PHE A 296 21.67 8.71 -39.48
N PRO A 297 22.01 9.97 -39.80
CA PRO A 297 21.94 11.07 -38.83
C PRO A 297 20.48 11.56 -38.68
N LEU A 298 20.19 12.24 -37.58
CA LEU A 298 18.89 12.88 -37.31
C LEU A 298 18.47 13.81 -38.48
N ALA A 299 19.42 14.51 -39.13
CA ALA A 299 19.14 15.44 -40.22
C ALA A 299 18.52 14.72 -41.43
N ALA A 300 19.07 13.56 -41.85
CA ALA A 300 18.54 12.80 -42.96
C ALA A 300 17.08 12.35 -42.67
N PHE A 301 16.81 11.85 -41.49
CA PHE A 301 15.45 11.46 -41.10
C PHE A 301 14.48 12.65 -41.03
N ARG A 302 14.90 13.79 -40.47
CA ARG A 302 14.13 15.04 -40.50
C ARG A 302 13.77 15.47 -41.90
N ASP A 303 14.75 15.50 -42.80
CA ASP A 303 14.59 15.99 -44.16
C ASP A 303 13.68 15.03 -44.97
N ARG A 304 13.80 13.72 -44.71
CA ARG A 304 12.93 12.71 -45.36
C ARG A 304 11.48 12.83 -44.93
N LEU A 305 11.20 13.16 -43.66
CA LEU A 305 9.84 13.42 -43.15
C LEU A 305 9.33 14.83 -43.52
N GLY A 306 10.20 15.73 -43.94
CA GLY A 306 9.82 17.14 -44.19
C GLY A 306 9.38 17.89 -42.97
N THR A 307 9.94 17.54 -41.80
CA THR A 307 9.51 18.07 -40.49
C THR A 307 10.63 18.86 -39.79
N SER A 308 10.34 19.34 -38.59
CA SER A 308 11.34 20.03 -37.77
C SER A 308 12.22 19.06 -36.99
N ARG A 309 13.41 19.54 -36.52
CA ARG A 309 14.31 18.77 -35.66
C ARG A 309 13.62 18.28 -34.37
N LYS A 310 12.72 19.08 -33.80
CA LYS A 310 11.96 18.78 -32.59
C LYS A 310 11.14 17.49 -32.75
N TYR A 311 10.36 17.42 -33.82
CA TYR A 311 9.46 16.30 -34.07
C TYR A 311 10.20 15.04 -34.54
N ALA A 312 11.20 15.20 -35.42
CA ALA A 312 12.05 14.10 -35.84
C ALA A 312 12.76 13.44 -34.62
N LEU A 313 13.20 14.25 -33.65
CA LEU A 313 13.82 13.76 -32.43
C LEU A 313 12.82 13.00 -31.58
N ALA A 314 11.58 13.49 -31.42
CA ALA A 314 10.54 12.83 -30.64
C ALA A 314 10.23 11.41 -31.15
N PHE A 315 10.12 11.23 -32.46
CA PHE A 315 9.96 9.91 -33.09
C PHE A 315 11.18 9.02 -32.85
N LEU A 316 12.39 9.52 -33.09
CA LEU A 316 13.59 8.70 -32.99
C LEU A 316 13.91 8.28 -31.55
N GLU A 317 13.67 9.13 -30.55
CA GLU A 317 13.83 8.74 -29.14
C GLU A 317 12.79 7.69 -28.72
N TYR A 318 11.56 7.78 -29.22
CA TYR A 318 10.56 6.75 -29.05
C TYR A 318 11.02 5.43 -29.71
N PHE A 319 11.53 5.46 -30.94
CA PHE A 319 12.04 4.27 -31.63
C PHE A 319 13.28 3.68 -30.95
N ASP A 320 14.16 4.51 -30.43
CA ASP A 320 15.32 4.07 -29.63
C ASP A 320 14.81 3.30 -28.37
N ALA A 321 13.80 3.83 -27.66
CA ALA A 321 13.20 3.17 -26.50
C ALA A 321 12.50 1.85 -26.84
N GLN A 322 11.92 1.72 -28.03
CA GLN A 322 11.28 0.49 -28.52
C GLN A 322 12.30 -0.50 -29.16
N GLY A 323 13.58 -0.12 -29.27
CA GLY A 323 14.61 -0.94 -29.91
C GLY A 323 14.44 -1.05 -31.44
N ILE A 324 13.62 -0.19 -32.06
CA ILE A 324 13.45 -0.06 -33.51
C ILE A 324 14.69 0.59 -34.12
N THR A 325 15.27 1.55 -33.39
CA THR A 325 16.55 2.16 -33.73
C THR A 325 17.53 2.05 -32.55
N ILE A 326 18.82 2.16 -32.84
CA ILE A 326 19.89 2.14 -31.83
C ILE A 326 20.81 3.33 -32.08
N ARG A 327 20.88 4.24 -31.15
CA ARG A 327 21.76 5.40 -31.24
C ARG A 327 23.22 5.02 -31.01
N LYS A 328 24.11 5.41 -31.97
CA LYS A 328 25.55 5.31 -31.87
C LYS A 328 26.20 6.65 -32.20
N GLY A 329 26.50 7.45 -31.16
CA GLY A 329 27.02 8.79 -31.34
C GLY A 329 26.01 9.70 -32.06
N ASP A 330 26.38 10.21 -33.24
CA ASP A 330 25.56 11.12 -34.04
C ASP A 330 24.68 10.41 -35.06
N VAL A 331 24.80 9.09 -35.19
CA VAL A 331 24.00 8.27 -36.12
C VAL A 331 23.13 7.27 -35.37
N ARG A 332 22.07 6.82 -36.03
CA ARG A 332 21.23 5.72 -35.62
C ARG A 332 21.34 4.55 -36.61
N LEU A 333 21.36 3.37 -36.05
CA LEU A 333 21.30 2.11 -36.81
C LEU A 333 19.92 1.51 -36.66
N LEU A 334 19.48 0.75 -37.68
CA LEU A 334 18.26 -0.03 -37.58
C LEU A 334 18.43 -1.15 -36.52
N GLY A 335 17.47 -1.29 -35.67
CA GLY A 335 17.36 -2.32 -34.65
C GLY A 335 16.37 -3.43 -35.08
N ARG A 336 15.43 -3.75 -34.16
CA ARG A 336 14.40 -4.76 -34.40
C ARG A 336 13.31 -4.17 -35.33
N ARG A 337 12.95 -4.89 -36.40
CA ARG A 337 11.81 -4.51 -37.21
C ARG A 337 10.52 -4.57 -36.37
N PRO A 338 9.66 -3.54 -36.42
CA PRO A 338 8.39 -3.61 -35.71
C PRO A 338 7.56 -4.77 -36.27
N GLN A 339 6.93 -5.52 -35.35
CA GLN A 339 5.95 -6.53 -35.76
C GLN A 339 4.69 -5.75 -36.16
N THR A 340 4.32 -5.86 -37.42
CA THR A 340 3.01 -5.39 -37.91
C THR A 340 1.94 -6.26 -37.26
N SER A 341 1.13 -5.67 -36.38
CA SER A 341 -0.09 -6.30 -35.82
C SER A 341 -1.18 -6.30 -36.84
#